data_84c60ac56480404521ee3d50b658a68c
#
_entry.id   84c60ac56480404521ee3d50b658a68c
#
_cell.length_a   1.000
_cell.length_b   1.000
_cell.length_c   1.000
_cell.angle_alpha   90.00
_cell.angle_beta   90.00
_cell.angle_gamma   90.00
#
_symmetry.space_group_name_H-M   'P 1'
#
loop_
_entity.id
_entity.type
_entity.pdbx_description
1 polymer ?
#
loop_
_entity_poly.entity_id
_entity_poly.type
_entity_poly.pdbx_seq_one_letter_code
_entity_poly.pdbx_strand_id
1 'polypeptide(L)' 'MLKIRLMGPKGDIEWFQKLMKNHLQVKVLETSDLYANKGTTRYYRCYMEIIKKNTRKTTEQ' A
#
# COMPACT_ATOMS: atom_id res chain seq x y z
N MET A 1 -6.69 -8.19 8.15
CA MET A 1 -6.17 -7.68 6.90
C MET A 1 -6.88 -6.40 6.51
N LEU A 2 -6.14 -5.45 6.03
CA LEU A 2 -6.71 -4.19 5.57
C LEU A 2 -6.60 -4.10 4.06
N LYS A 3 -7.64 -3.58 3.46
CA LYS A 3 -7.62 -3.29 2.03
C LYS A 3 -7.60 -1.79 1.88
N ILE A 4 -6.64 -1.32 1.10
CA ILE A 4 -6.38 0.10 0.96
C ILE A 4 -6.50 0.48 -0.50
N ARG A 5 -7.11 1.62 -0.76
CA ARG A 5 -7.12 2.18 -2.11
C ARG A 5 -6.32 3.46 -2.10
N LEU A 6 -5.36 3.54 -3.00
CA LEU A 6 -4.52 4.72 -3.15
C LEU A 6 -4.92 5.42 -4.43
N MET A 7 -5.00 6.73 -4.37
CA MET A 7 -5.29 7.53 -5.54
C MET A 7 -4.39 8.74 -5.54
N GLY A 8 -3.77 9.00 -6.67
CA GLY A 8 -2.90 10.15 -6.77
C GLY A 8 -1.92 9.97 -7.91
N PRO A 9 -0.92 10.85 -7.97
CA PRO A 9 0.12 10.74 -8.99
C PRO A 9 0.87 9.43 -8.82
N LYS A 10 1.37 8.93 -9.93
CA LYS A 10 2.05 7.65 -9.94
C LYS A 10 3.22 7.63 -8.96
N GLY A 11 4.00 8.69 -8.94
CA GLY A 11 5.17 8.74 -8.06
C GLY A 11 4.80 8.64 -6.59
N ASP A 12 3.69 9.28 -6.22
CA ASP A 12 3.25 9.26 -4.83
C ASP A 12 2.79 7.85 -4.44
N ILE A 13 2.10 7.19 -5.36
CA ILE A 13 1.63 5.84 -5.08
C ILE A 13 2.82 4.90 -4.92
N GLU A 14 3.78 5.01 -5.82
CA GLU A 14 4.95 4.15 -5.75
C GLU A 14 5.75 4.40 -4.48
N TRP A 15 5.85 5.67 -4.09
CA TRP A 15 6.53 6.02 -2.86
C TRP A 15 5.86 5.35 -1.66
N PHE A 16 4.53 5.42 -1.62
CA PHE A 16 3.80 4.83 -0.50
C PHE A 16 3.93 3.31 -0.48
N GLN A 17 3.86 2.70 -1.66
CA GLN A 17 4.01 1.24 -1.72
C GLN A 17 5.37 0.82 -1.19
N LYS A 18 6.41 1.55 -1.57
CA LYS A 18 7.74 1.21 -1.11
C LYS A 18 7.87 1.43 0.39
N LEU A 19 7.28 2.51 0.88
CA LEU A 19 7.30 2.79 2.30
C LEU A 19 6.67 1.65 3.09
N MET A 20 5.52 1.17 2.63
CA MET A 20 4.83 0.11 3.32
C MET A 20 5.60 -1.21 3.27
N LYS A 21 6.22 -1.49 2.15
CA LYS A 21 6.99 -2.72 2.04
C LYS A 21 8.16 -2.75 3.00
N ASN A 22 8.69 -1.59 3.34
CA ASN A 22 9.85 -1.51 4.21
C ASN A 22 9.50 -1.20 5.66
N HIS A 23 8.22 -1.06 5.94
CA HIS A 23 7.81 -0.70 7.29
C HIS A 23 7.88 -1.92 8.19
N LEU A 24 8.44 -1.73 9.38
CA LEU A 24 8.66 -2.85 10.29
C LEU A 24 7.39 -3.51 10.78
N GLN A 25 6.32 -2.75 10.87
CA GLN A 25 5.10 -3.26 11.45
C GLN A 25 4.03 -3.60 10.43
N VAL A 26 4.38 -3.56 9.17
CA VAL A 26 3.41 -3.78 8.10
C VAL A 26 3.93 -4.86 7.17
N LYS A 27 3.07 -5.82 6.87
CA LYS A 27 3.38 -6.82 5.87
C LYS A 27 2.44 -6.61 4.70
N VAL A 28 3.01 -6.35 3.54
CA VAL A 28 2.22 -6.16 2.32
C VAL A 28 1.95 -7.53 1.73
N LEU A 29 0.68 -7.87 1.62
CA LEU A 29 0.27 -9.15 1.05
C LEU A 29 0.18 -9.08 -0.45
N GLU A 30 -0.35 -7.97 -0.95
CA GLU A 30 -0.59 -7.87 -2.37
C GLU A 30 -0.70 -6.41 -2.77
N THR A 31 -0.23 -6.09 -3.97
CA THR A 31 -0.45 -4.78 -4.57
C THR A 31 -0.93 -5.00 -5.99
N SER A 32 -1.90 -4.21 -6.40
CA SER A 32 -2.39 -4.31 -7.76
C SER A 32 -1.53 -3.46 -8.68
N ASP A 33 -1.80 -3.58 -9.96
CA ASP A 33 -1.21 -2.67 -10.93
C ASP A 33 -1.81 -1.28 -10.74
N LEU A 34 -1.17 -0.31 -11.36
CA LEU A 34 -1.65 1.05 -11.36
C LEU A 34 -2.66 1.21 -12.48
N TYR A 35 -3.84 1.68 -12.12
CA TYR A 35 -4.89 1.91 -13.10
C TYR A 35 -5.10 3.39 -13.25
N ALA A 36 -5.07 3.89 -14.48
CA ALA A 36 -5.31 5.29 -14.73
C ALA A 36 -6.77 5.62 -14.44
N ASN A 37 -6.97 6.75 -13.76
CA ASN A 37 -8.32 7.19 -13.52
C ASN A 37 -8.92 7.71 -14.80
N LYS A 38 -10.22 7.47 -14.92
CA LYS A 38 -10.92 7.91 -16.10
C LYS A 38 -10.91 9.42 -16.23
N GLY A 39 -10.64 9.90 -17.42
CA GLY A 39 -10.66 11.32 -17.66
C GLY A 39 -9.40 12.06 -17.31
N THR A 40 -8.38 11.36 -16.88
CA THR A 40 -7.11 12.00 -16.55
C THR A 40 -5.98 11.02 -16.72
N THR A 41 -4.84 11.54 -17.13
CA THR A 41 -3.64 10.72 -17.22
C THR A 41 -2.68 11.01 -16.10
N ARG A 42 -3.09 11.86 -15.17
CA ARG A 42 -2.20 12.25 -14.09
C ARG A 42 -2.42 11.48 -12.82
N TYR A 43 -3.63 11.00 -12.61
CA TYR A 43 -3.98 10.31 -11.38
C TYR A 43 -4.24 8.86 -11.66
N TYR A 44 -3.73 8.05 -10.77
CA TYR A 44 -3.88 6.61 -10.87
C TYR A 44 -4.51 6.09 -9.59
N ARG A 45 -4.95 4.87 -9.63
CA ARG A 45 -5.41 4.20 -8.42
C ARG A 45 -4.77 2.84 -8.33
N CYS A 46 -4.63 2.39 -7.12
CA CYS A 46 -3.97 1.12 -6.84
C CYS A 46 -4.59 0.56 -5.58
N TYR A 47 -4.67 -0.75 -5.53
CA TYR A 47 -5.23 -1.44 -4.37
C TYR A 47 -4.14 -2.24 -3.70
N MET A 48 -4.10 -2.18 -2.37
CA MET A 48 -3.13 -2.93 -1.59
C MET A 48 -3.83 -3.69 -0.49
N GLU A 49 -3.26 -4.82 -0.12
CA GLU A 49 -3.72 -5.57 1.05
C GLU A 49 -2.55 -5.71 1.99
N ILE A 50 -2.75 -5.34 3.24
CA ILE A 50 -1.70 -5.42 4.24
C ILE A 50 -2.24 -6.05 5.51
N ILE A 51 -1.33 -6.55 6.32
CA ILE A 51 -1.66 -7.00 7.66
C ILE A 51 -0.63 -6.45 8.62
N LYS A 52 -1.02 -6.44 9.88
CA LYS A 52 -0.11 -6.04 10.93
C LYS A 52 0.97 -7.11 11.07
N LYS A 53 2.21 -6.70 11.08
CA LYS A 53 3.30 -7.62 11.20
C LYS A 53 3.69 -7.74 12.65
N ASN A 54 3.85 -8.98 13.10
CA ASN A 54 4.26 -9.23 14.45
C ASN A 54 5.76 -9.23 14.50
N THR A 55 6.36 -8.15 14.92
CA THR A 55 7.80 -8.05 14.91
C THR A 55 8.45 -8.55 16.20
N ARG A 56 7.64 -8.77 17.26
CA ARG A 56 8.22 -9.24 18.45
C ARG A 56 7.28 -10.00 19.11
N LYS A 57 7.67 -10.73 19.84
CA LYS A 57 6.87 -11.50 20.50
C LYS A 57 6.41 -10.90 21.58
N THR A 58 6.10 -10.39 21.97
CA THR A 58 5.72 -9.84 23.05
C THR A 58 4.57 -9.40 23.08
N THR A 59 4.07 -9.32 23.31
CA THR A 59 3.16 -8.92 23.40
C THR A 59 2.35 -8.32 23.37
N GLU A 60 1.96 -8.06 23.31
CA GLU A 60 1.26 -7.50 23.18
C GLU A 60 0.41 -7.38 23.16
N GLN A 61 -0.02 -7.31 23.28
CA GLN A 61 -0.78 -7.13 23.17
C GLN A 61 -1.26 -6.95 23.05
#